data_38899047682a52b2e4f863f43d2a2a1d
#
_entry.id   38899047682a52b2e4f863f43d2a2a1d
#
_cell.length_a   1.000
_cell.length_b   1.000
_cell.length_c   1.000
_cell.angle_alpha   90.00
_cell.angle_beta   90.00
_cell.angle_gamma   90.00
#
_symmetry.space_group_name_H-M   'P 1'
#
loop_
_entity.id
_entity.type
_entity.pdbx_description
1 polymer ?
#
loop_
_entity_poly.entity_id
_entity_poly.type
_entity_poly.pdbx_seq_one_letter_code
_entity_poly.pdbx_strand_id
1 'polypeptide(L)'
;MEHQRHSGTSVRRLVLIDDDQTELYAFRGIVGAHYDYTAIHWPNESAELFSIAAPDIFVSDLYLPSPSGDAVPTTAQREEAARAAKQVAERFCRLYDDSSLDDKARLQETMKAITDACGMLRLQWSALGQSPDQVVVLLTRLKARFPEVPFVFYSRKITPEDVIRVLRAGAADAIRKGALKDAEVLVRLAAAQEIHRRKPKALRHMGST
;
A
#
# COMPACT_ATOMS: atom_id res chain seq x y z
N MET A 1 40.62 13.13 30.87
CA MET A 1 39.80 11.95 30.60
C MET A 1 38.45 12.41 30.07
N GLU A 2 38.33 12.53 28.75
CA GLU A 2 37.08 12.95 28.09
C GLU A 2 36.17 11.73 27.95
N HIS A 3 35.01 11.80 28.61
CA HIS A 3 33.95 10.82 28.43
C HIS A 3 33.34 11.04 27.03
N GLN A 4 33.74 10.23 26.04
CA GLN A 4 32.97 10.06 24.82
C GLN A 4 31.58 9.56 25.19
N ARG A 5 30.60 10.47 25.17
CA ARG A 5 29.18 10.10 25.15
C ARG A 5 28.92 9.42 23.83
N HIS A 6 28.87 8.09 23.82
CA HIS A 6 28.26 7.34 22.74
C HIS A 6 26.79 7.78 22.66
N SER A 7 26.50 8.63 21.70
CA SER A 7 25.12 8.88 21.28
C SER A 7 24.60 7.58 20.66
N GLY A 8 24.01 6.74 21.51
CA GLY A 8 23.31 5.55 21.05
C GLY A 8 22.17 6.04 20.12
N THR A 9 22.36 5.90 18.83
CA THR A 9 21.28 6.07 17.84
C THR A 9 20.23 5.02 18.18
N SER A 10 19.12 5.44 18.79
CA SER A 10 18.01 4.53 19.07
C SER A 10 17.57 3.90 17.74
N VAL A 11 17.55 2.59 17.69
CA VAL A 11 17.08 1.86 16.51
C VAL A 11 15.64 2.29 16.22
N ARG A 12 15.38 2.74 14.99
CA ARG A 12 14.04 3.21 14.59
C ARG A 12 13.08 2.04 14.49
N ARG A 13 11.88 2.20 15.02
CA ARG A 13 10.83 1.16 14.98
C ARG A 13 9.95 1.31 13.75
N LEU A 14 9.76 0.22 13.02
CA LEU A 14 8.89 0.14 11.86
C LEU A 14 7.84 -0.94 12.08
N VAL A 15 6.58 -0.61 11.79
CA VAL A 15 5.47 -1.56 11.81
C VAL A 15 4.96 -1.75 10.38
N LEU A 16 4.96 -3.00 9.90
CA LEU A 16 4.34 -3.39 8.64
C LEU A 16 3.01 -4.10 8.90
N ILE A 17 1.99 -3.72 8.13
CA ILE A 17 0.65 -4.31 8.15
C ILE A 17 0.38 -4.91 6.78
N ASP A 18 0.20 -6.22 6.70
CA ASP A 18 -0.07 -6.95 5.47
C ASP A 18 -0.92 -8.20 5.76
N ASP A 19 -1.73 -8.65 4.82
CA ASP A 19 -2.51 -9.88 4.93
C ASP A 19 -1.78 -11.11 4.35
N ASP A 20 -0.65 -10.90 3.70
CA ASP A 20 0.22 -11.95 3.18
C ASP A 20 1.44 -12.15 4.06
N GLN A 21 1.49 -13.28 4.76
CA GLN A 21 2.62 -13.62 5.63
C GLN A 21 3.94 -13.72 4.86
N THR A 22 3.92 -14.09 3.59
CA THR A 22 5.11 -14.14 2.74
C THR A 22 5.67 -12.74 2.49
N GLU A 23 4.79 -11.76 2.28
CA GLU A 23 5.18 -10.35 2.12
C GLU A 23 5.75 -9.77 3.41
N LEU A 24 5.15 -10.08 4.57
CA LEU A 24 5.70 -9.70 5.88
C LEU A 24 7.13 -10.21 6.04
N TYR A 25 7.39 -11.45 5.63
CA TYR A 25 8.71 -12.05 5.75
C TYR A 25 9.72 -11.45 4.75
N ALA A 26 9.30 -11.26 3.50
CA ALA A 26 10.14 -10.67 2.46
C ALA A 26 10.56 -9.23 2.82
N PHE A 27 9.63 -8.42 3.31
CA PHE A 27 9.91 -7.05 3.70
C PHE A 27 10.88 -6.95 4.90
N ARG A 28 10.83 -7.91 5.82
CA ARG A 28 11.82 -8.01 6.91
C ARG A 28 13.24 -8.12 6.36
N GLY A 29 13.45 -8.83 5.24
CA GLY A 29 14.74 -8.92 4.56
C GLY A 29 15.25 -7.55 4.10
N ILE A 30 14.36 -6.67 3.65
CA ILE A 30 14.69 -5.31 3.19
C ILE A 30 15.08 -4.40 4.37
N VAL A 31 14.30 -4.42 5.46
CA VAL A 31 14.40 -3.38 6.52
C VAL A 31 15.10 -3.84 7.79
N GLY A 32 15.23 -5.14 8.03
CA GLY A 32 15.63 -5.70 9.33
C GLY A 32 17.04 -5.33 9.81
N ALA A 33 17.94 -4.89 8.91
CA ALA A 33 19.24 -4.35 9.28
C ALA A 33 19.21 -2.87 9.71
N HIS A 34 18.10 -2.16 9.44
CA HIS A 34 17.98 -0.70 9.60
C HIS A 34 16.89 -0.29 10.60
N TYR A 35 15.94 -1.18 10.88
CA TYR A 35 14.79 -0.92 11.74
C TYR A 35 14.55 -2.07 12.72
N ASP A 36 14.07 -1.72 13.91
CA ASP A 36 13.38 -2.66 14.79
C ASP A 36 12.00 -2.93 14.18
N TYR A 37 11.85 -4.11 13.57
CA TYR A 37 10.74 -4.45 12.70
C TYR A 37 9.68 -5.24 13.45
N THR A 38 8.44 -4.75 13.42
CA THR A 38 7.24 -5.46 13.90
C THR A 38 6.32 -5.75 12.71
N ALA A 39 5.92 -6.99 12.55
CA ALA A 39 4.92 -7.43 11.58
C ALA A 39 3.55 -7.51 12.25
N ILE A 40 2.51 -7.06 11.55
CA ILE A 40 1.10 -7.25 11.93
C ILE A 40 0.41 -7.99 10.80
N HIS A 41 0.04 -9.24 11.04
CA HIS A 41 -0.70 -10.06 10.09
C HIS A 41 -2.18 -9.68 10.15
N TRP A 42 -2.64 -8.94 9.15
CA TRP A 42 -4.02 -8.44 9.08
C TRP A 42 -4.97 -9.50 8.48
N PRO A 43 -6.23 -9.64 8.97
CA PRO A 43 -6.83 -8.93 10.10
C PRO A 43 -6.60 -9.61 11.46
N ASN A 44 -5.90 -10.74 11.50
CA ASN A 44 -5.81 -11.64 12.67
C ASN A 44 -5.21 -10.92 13.90
N GLU A 45 -4.20 -10.07 13.67
CA GLU A 45 -3.49 -9.33 14.72
C GLU A 45 -3.93 -7.86 14.79
N SER A 46 -5.10 -7.53 14.25
CA SER A 46 -5.60 -6.14 14.19
C SER A 46 -5.77 -5.48 15.56
N ALA A 47 -6.10 -6.26 16.59
CA ALA A 47 -6.23 -5.75 17.96
C ALA A 47 -4.88 -5.32 18.54
N GLU A 48 -3.80 -6.00 18.20
CA GLU A 48 -2.44 -5.69 18.67
C GLU A 48 -1.95 -4.35 18.13
N LEU A 49 -2.33 -4.01 16.88
CA LEU A 49 -1.95 -2.78 16.21
C LEU A 49 -2.26 -1.52 17.04
N PHE A 50 -3.36 -1.53 17.79
CA PHE A 50 -3.75 -0.38 18.62
C PHE A 50 -3.17 -0.42 20.04
N SER A 51 -2.50 -1.50 20.44
CA SER A 51 -1.85 -1.65 21.74
C SER A 51 -0.33 -1.40 21.71
N ILE A 52 0.28 -1.39 20.52
CA ILE A 52 1.72 -1.15 20.37
C ILE A 52 2.13 0.25 20.83
N ALA A 53 3.39 0.38 21.25
CA ALA A 53 4.00 1.68 21.45
C ALA A 53 4.23 2.38 20.10
N ALA A 54 4.09 3.73 20.07
CA ALA A 54 4.23 4.51 18.83
C ALA A 54 5.51 4.14 18.05
N PRO A 55 5.41 3.65 16.81
CA PRO A 55 6.58 3.40 15.98
C PRO A 55 7.11 4.71 15.37
N ASP A 56 8.26 4.64 14.71
CA ASP A 56 8.78 5.77 13.93
C ASP A 56 8.17 5.86 12.53
N ILE A 57 7.56 4.76 12.04
CA ILE A 57 6.88 4.70 10.74
C ILE A 57 5.92 3.50 10.69
N PHE A 58 4.76 3.70 10.10
CA PHE A 58 3.87 2.64 9.63
C PHE A 58 4.05 2.39 8.14
N VAL A 59 4.09 1.13 7.76
CA VAL A 59 4.00 0.68 6.36
C VAL A 59 2.82 -0.27 6.25
N SER A 60 2.02 -0.18 5.19
CA SER A 60 0.85 -1.05 5.02
C SER A 60 0.64 -1.45 3.58
N ASP A 61 0.20 -2.69 3.35
CA ASP A 61 -0.43 -2.98 2.06
C ASP A 61 -1.67 -2.11 1.86
N LEU A 62 -2.04 -1.89 0.60
CA LEU A 62 -3.16 -1.02 0.23
C LEU A 62 -4.49 -1.79 0.17
N TYR A 63 -4.45 -3.09 -0.06
CA TYR A 63 -5.63 -3.92 -0.30
C TYR A 63 -5.82 -4.95 0.81
N LEU A 64 -6.02 -4.45 2.03
CA LEU A 64 -6.30 -5.30 3.17
C LEU A 64 -7.74 -5.80 3.16
N PRO A 65 -8.00 -7.07 3.57
CA PRO A 65 -9.35 -7.58 3.73
C PRO A 65 -10.09 -6.88 4.88
N SER A 66 -11.43 -6.91 4.83
CA SER A 66 -12.25 -6.41 5.94
C SER A 66 -12.00 -7.22 7.21
N PRO A 67 -11.82 -6.58 8.37
CA PRO A 67 -11.64 -7.29 9.64
C PRO A 67 -12.90 -8.05 10.08
N SER A 68 -14.08 -7.70 9.56
CA SER A 68 -15.35 -8.39 9.88
C SER A 68 -15.48 -9.79 9.25
N GLY A 69 -14.56 -10.17 8.37
CA GLY A 69 -14.60 -11.49 7.71
C GLY A 69 -15.79 -11.68 6.75
N ASP A 70 -16.63 -10.64 6.58
CA ASP A 70 -17.91 -10.72 5.85
C ASP A 70 -17.76 -10.88 4.34
N ALA A 71 -16.56 -10.94 3.83
CA ALA A 71 -16.31 -11.02 2.40
C ALA A 71 -15.42 -12.20 2.01
N VAL A 72 -15.77 -13.41 2.42
CA VAL A 72 -15.25 -14.58 1.71
C VAL A 72 -15.97 -14.64 0.34
N PRO A 73 -15.26 -14.46 -0.78
CA PRO A 73 -15.90 -14.45 -2.08
C PRO A 73 -16.62 -15.77 -2.32
N THR A 74 -17.85 -15.71 -2.76
CA THR A 74 -18.58 -16.87 -3.21
C THR A 74 -17.92 -17.51 -4.44
N THR A 75 -18.18 -18.78 -4.69
CA THR A 75 -17.70 -19.46 -5.89
C THR A 75 -18.12 -18.70 -7.16
N ALA A 76 -19.34 -18.20 -7.22
CA ALA A 76 -19.86 -17.41 -8.33
C ALA A 76 -19.04 -16.12 -8.56
N GLN A 77 -18.68 -15.39 -7.50
CA GLN A 77 -17.86 -14.17 -7.61
C GLN A 77 -16.45 -14.49 -8.11
N ARG A 78 -15.84 -15.60 -7.68
CA ARG A 78 -14.52 -16.04 -8.19
C ARG A 78 -14.57 -16.40 -9.67
N GLU A 79 -15.62 -17.11 -10.10
CA GLU A 79 -15.80 -17.47 -11.50
C GLU A 79 -16.06 -16.24 -12.37
N GLU A 80 -16.83 -15.27 -11.90
CA GLU A 80 -17.06 -14.00 -12.57
C GLU A 80 -15.75 -13.21 -12.72
N ALA A 81 -14.95 -13.15 -11.68
CA ALA A 81 -13.62 -12.54 -11.68
C ALA A 81 -12.71 -13.20 -12.70
N ALA A 82 -12.69 -14.53 -12.75
CA ALA A 82 -11.89 -15.29 -13.73
C ALA A 82 -12.36 -15.04 -15.18
N ARG A 83 -13.69 -14.99 -15.43
CA ARG A 83 -14.24 -14.66 -16.74
C ARG A 83 -13.85 -13.25 -17.19
N ALA A 84 -13.95 -12.26 -16.30
CA ALA A 84 -13.57 -10.89 -16.60
C ALA A 84 -12.08 -10.75 -16.90
N ALA A 85 -11.20 -11.44 -16.16
CA ALA A 85 -9.76 -11.47 -16.44
C ALA A 85 -9.46 -12.06 -17.82
N LYS A 86 -10.15 -13.14 -18.20
CA LYS A 86 -10.04 -13.75 -19.52
C LYS A 86 -10.46 -12.78 -20.64
N GLN A 87 -11.59 -12.08 -20.47
CA GLN A 87 -12.06 -11.08 -21.46
C GLN A 87 -11.05 -9.96 -21.69
N VAL A 88 -10.40 -9.49 -20.61
CA VAL A 88 -9.33 -8.47 -20.71
C VAL A 88 -8.16 -9.01 -21.53
N ALA A 89 -7.68 -10.22 -21.22
CA ALA A 89 -6.58 -10.83 -21.95
C ALA A 89 -6.91 -11.00 -23.45
N GLU A 90 -8.11 -11.51 -23.77
CA GLU A 90 -8.58 -11.67 -25.16
C GLU A 90 -8.70 -10.32 -25.90
N ARG A 91 -9.07 -9.25 -25.20
CA ARG A 91 -9.12 -7.91 -25.81
C ARG A 91 -7.72 -7.41 -26.15
N PHE A 92 -6.74 -7.60 -25.28
CA PHE A 92 -5.35 -7.22 -25.56
C PHE A 92 -4.78 -8.00 -26.74
N CYS A 93 -5.02 -9.32 -26.81
CA CYS A 93 -4.60 -10.13 -27.96
C CYS A 93 -5.21 -9.60 -29.26
N ARG A 94 -6.53 -9.32 -29.28
CA ARG A 94 -7.19 -8.76 -30.47
C ARG A 94 -6.61 -7.42 -30.91
N LEU A 95 -6.32 -6.50 -29.98
CA LEU A 95 -5.71 -5.22 -30.32
C LEU A 95 -4.29 -5.35 -30.89
N TYR A 96 -3.55 -6.37 -30.44
CA TYR A 96 -2.21 -6.66 -30.97
C TYR A 96 -2.27 -7.21 -32.41
N ASP A 97 -3.24 -8.10 -32.67
CA ASP A 97 -3.37 -8.78 -33.96
C ASP A 97 -4.15 -7.99 -35.03
N ASP A 98 -4.81 -6.88 -34.64
CA ASP A 98 -5.63 -6.07 -35.56
C ASP A 98 -4.76 -5.20 -36.46
N SER A 99 -4.55 -5.69 -37.69
CA SER A 99 -3.78 -4.99 -38.71
C SER A 99 -4.53 -3.80 -39.37
N SER A 100 -5.82 -3.61 -39.06
CA SER A 100 -6.61 -2.47 -39.57
C SER A 100 -6.38 -1.17 -38.81
N LEU A 101 -5.81 -1.25 -37.61
CA LEU A 101 -5.52 -0.10 -36.77
C LEU A 101 -4.16 0.52 -37.13
N ASP A 102 -4.15 1.81 -37.40
CA ASP A 102 -2.92 2.59 -37.43
C ASP A 102 -2.30 2.71 -36.01
N ASP A 103 -1.06 3.14 -35.92
CA ASP A 103 -0.32 3.20 -34.65
C ASP A 103 -1.00 4.12 -33.62
N LYS A 104 -1.61 5.22 -34.07
CA LYS A 104 -2.30 6.16 -33.18
C LYS A 104 -3.60 5.57 -32.64
N ALA A 105 -4.41 4.98 -33.51
CA ALA A 105 -5.66 4.31 -33.10
C ALA A 105 -5.36 3.12 -32.18
N ARG A 106 -4.32 2.32 -32.49
CA ARG A 106 -3.87 1.21 -31.65
C ARG A 106 -3.45 1.69 -30.28
N LEU A 107 -2.68 2.78 -30.18
CA LEU A 107 -2.29 3.36 -28.89
C LEU A 107 -3.51 3.82 -28.07
N GLN A 108 -4.47 4.52 -28.71
CA GLN A 108 -5.68 4.97 -28.05
C GLN A 108 -6.54 3.82 -27.52
N GLU A 109 -6.77 2.80 -28.32
CA GLU A 109 -7.54 1.61 -27.90
C GLU A 109 -6.79 0.81 -26.83
N THR A 110 -5.46 0.72 -26.91
CA THR A 110 -4.65 0.09 -25.85
C THR A 110 -4.78 0.84 -24.53
N MET A 111 -4.68 2.17 -24.53
CA MET A 111 -4.85 3.00 -23.33
C MET A 111 -6.25 2.84 -22.73
N LYS A 112 -7.29 2.79 -23.55
CA LYS A 112 -8.65 2.51 -23.12
C LYS A 112 -8.78 1.11 -22.50
N ALA A 113 -8.22 0.09 -23.17
CA ALA A 113 -8.23 -1.28 -22.66
C ALA A 113 -7.50 -1.40 -21.29
N ILE A 114 -6.39 -0.69 -21.11
CA ILE A 114 -5.68 -0.62 -19.82
C ILE A 114 -6.57 0.01 -18.74
N THR A 115 -7.23 1.13 -19.05
CA THR A 115 -8.11 1.82 -18.11
C THR A 115 -9.28 0.93 -17.68
N ASP A 116 -9.94 0.29 -18.65
CA ASP A 116 -11.05 -0.65 -18.40
C ASP A 116 -10.58 -1.85 -17.57
N ALA A 117 -9.40 -2.39 -17.87
CA ALA A 117 -8.79 -3.48 -17.12
C ALA A 117 -8.52 -3.11 -15.67
N CYS A 118 -7.97 -1.92 -15.42
CA CYS A 118 -7.74 -1.41 -14.06
C CYS A 118 -9.07 -1.26 -13.30
N GLY A 119 -10.11 -0.75 -13.95
CA GLY A 119 -11.45 -0.63 -13.37
C GLY A 119 -12.05 -1.99 -12.99
N MET A 120 -11.95 -2.98 -13.87
CA MET A 120 -12.43 -4.34 -13.60
C MET A 120 -11.66 -5.03 -12.47
N LEU A 121 -10.34 -4.89 -12.43
CA LEU A 121 -9.51 -5.44 -11.34
C LEU A 121 -9.91 -4.86 -9.99
N ARG A 122 -10.23 -3.56 -9.92
CA ARG A 122 -10.74 -2.93 -8.69
C ARG A 122 -12.04 -3.53 -8.22
N LEU A 123 -13.00 -3.71 -9.14
CA LEU A 123 -14.28 -4.35 -8.82
C LEU A 123 -14.08 -5.77 -8.31
N GLN A 124 -13.16 -6.52 -8.91
CA GLN A 124 -12.83 -7.87 -8.48
C GLN A 124 -12.21 -7.91 -7.09
N TRP A 125 -11.24 -7.04 -6.79
CA TRP A 125 -10.64 -6.97 -5.45
C TRP A 125 -11.65 -6.54 -4.41
N SER A 126 -12.53 -5.59 -4.74
CA SER A 126 -13.64 -5.21 -3.86
C SER A 126 -14.58 -6.39 -3.59
N ALA A 127 -14.93 -7.15 -4.63
CA ALA A 127 -15.74 -8.38 -4.49
C ALA A 127 -15.03 -9.47 -3.68
N LEU A 128 -13.68 -9.47 -3.64
CA LEU A 128 -12.87 -10.33 -2.79
C LEU A 128 -12.67 -9.77 -1.37
N GLY A 129 -13.41 -8.71 -1.01
CA GLY A 129 -13.29 -8.06 0.28
C GLY A 129 -12.00 -7.25 0.47
N GLN A 130 -11.20 -7.09 -0.57
CA GLN A 130 -9.98 -6.28 -0.58
C GLN A 130 -10.29 -4.90 -1.16
N SER A 131 -10.27 -3.86 -0.34
CA SER A 131 -10.58 -2.51 -0.77
C SER A 131 -9.60 -1.48 -0.20
N PRO A 132 -9.13 -0.52 -1.01
CA PRO A 132 -8.39 0.64 -0.52
C PRO A 132 -9.17 1.44 0.53
N ASP A 133 -10.51 1.35 0.56
CA ASP A 133 -11.33 2.06 1.55
C ASP A 133 -11.06 1.58 2.97
N GLN A 134 -10.88 0.28 3.17
CA GLN A 134 -10.55 -0.29 4.47
C GLN A 134 -9.25 0.31 5.01
N VAL A 135 -8.27 0.48 4.15
CA VAL A 135 -6.96 1.01 4.52
C VAL A 135 -7.01 2.52 4.77
N VAL A 136 -7.85 3.27 4.06
CA VAL A 136 -8.09 4.70 4.36
C VAL A 136 -8.73 4.85 5.74
N VAL A 137 -9.69 3.99 6.10
CA VAL A 137 -10.28 3.96 7.45
C VAL A 137 -9.22 3.62 8.51
N LEU A 138 -8.39 2.61 8.25
CA LEU A 138 -7.28 2.23 9.13
C LEU A 138 -6.29 3.39 9.31
N LEU A 139 -5.86 4.04 8.21
CA LEU A 139 -5.01 5.21 8.24
C LEU A 139 -5.59 6.32 9.12
N THR A 140 -6.89 6.62 8.96
CA THR A 140 -7.57 7.64 9.76
C THR A 140 -7.53 7.31 11.26
N ARG A 141 -7.81 6.05 11.63
CA ARG A 141 -7.74 5.58 13.02
C ARG A 141 -6.31 5.62 13.59
N LEU A 142 -5.32 5.21 12.81
CA LEU A 142 -3.92 5.23 13.23
C LEU A 142 -3.42 6.67 13.38
N LYS A 143 -3.81 7.59 12.51
CA LYS A 143 -3.46 9.00 12.62
C LYS A 143 -4.11 9.68 13.83
N ALA A 144 -5.33 9.30 14.19
CA ALA A 144 -5.96 9.80 15.41
C ALA A 144 -5.19 9.38 16.68
N ARG A 145 -4.60 8.17 16.68
CA ARG A 145 -3.82 7.65 17.80
C ARG A 145 -2.34 8.07 17.77
N PHE A 146 -1.75 8.13 16.58
CA PHE A 146 -0.32 8.38 16.36
C PHE A 146 -0.12 9.50 15.32
N PRO A 147 -0.55 10.76 15.63
CA PRO A 147 -0.56 11.85 14.65
C PRO A 147 0.84 12.24 14.15
N GLU A 148 1.87 11.95 14.95
CA GLU A 148 3.26 12.28 14.65
C GLU A 148 4.00 11.17 13.88
N VAL A 149 3.30 10.06 13.53
CA VAL A 149 3.93 8.93 12.84
C VAL A 149 3.58 8.96 11.34
N PRO A 150 4.56 8.97 10.45
CA PRO A 150 4.31 8.87 9.02
C PRO A 150 3.76 7.49 8.65
N PHE A 151 2.86 7.49 7.67
CA PHE A 151 2.24 6.28 7.13
C PHE A 151 2.60 6.15 5.65
N VAL A 152 3.18 5.01 5.26
CA VAL A 152 3.59 4.72 3.88
C VAL A 152 2.83 3.50 3.38
N PHE A 153 2.32 3.57 2.16
CA PHE A 153 1.74 2.40 1.49
C PHE A 153 2.82 1.67 0.68
N TYR A 154 2.78 0.33 0.76
CA TYR A 154 3.70 -0.54 0.05
C TYR A 154 2.90 -1.70 -0.56
N SER A 155 2.50 -1.58 -1.83
CA SER A 155 1.55 -2.50 -2.47
C SER A 155 1.92 -2.87 -3.90
N ARG A 156 1.60 -4.10 -4.32
CA ARG A 156 1.75 -4.55 -5.72
C ARG A 156 0.67 -3.98 -6.63
N LYS A 157 -0.52 -3.76 -6.10
CA LYS A 157 -1.76 -3.46 -6.84
C LYS A 157 -2.06 -1.95 -6.89
N ILE A 158 -1.05 -1.10 -6.73
CA ILE A 158 -1.25 0.34 -6.64
C ILE A 158 -1.47 0.96 -8.02
N THR A 159 -2.57 1.69 -8.19
CA THR A 159 -2.86 2.50 -9.38
C THR A 159 -2.57 3.98 -9.13
N PRO A 160 -2.42 4.82 -10.17
CA PRO A 160 -2.23 6.27 -9.99
C PRO A 160 -3.33 6.93 -9.15
N GLU A 161 -4.60 6.52 -9.33
CA GLU A 161 -5.72 7.04 -8.57
C GLU A 161 -5.66 6.63 -7.10
N ASP A 162 -5.18 5.40 -6.80
CA ASP A 162 -4.97 4.95 -5.43
C ASP A 162 -3.89 5.79 -4.75
N VAL A 163 -2.79 6.09 -5.46
CA VAL A 163 -1.74 6.99 -4.95
C VAL A 163 -2.32 8.34 -4.57
N ILE A 164 -3.08 8.97 -5.48
CA ILE A 164 -3.72 10.27 -5.22
C ILE A 164 -4.65 10.19 -4.01
N ARG A 165 -5.45 9.12 -3.92
CA ARG A 165 -6.41 8.90 -2.85
C ARG A 165 -5.74 8.80 -1.49
N VAL A 166 -4.71 7.95 -1.35
CA VAL A 166 -4.04 7.74 -0.06
C VAL A 166 -3.21 8.94 0.36
N LEU A 167 -2.59 9.65 -0.57
CA LEU A 167 -1.89 10.90 -0.29
C LEU A 167 -2.84 12.00 0.20
N ARG A 168 -4.04 12.12 -0.41
CA ARG A 168 -5.11 13.03 0.06
C ARG A 168 -5.63 12.63 1.44
N ALA A 169 -5.69 11.34 1.76
CA ALA A 169 -6.02 10.85 3.10
C ALA A 169 -4.89 11.09 4.11
N GLY A 170 -3.74 11.61 3.66
CA GLY A 170 -2.63 12.03 4.50
C GLY A 170 -1.55 10.98 4.69
N ALA A 171 -1.42 9.99 3.80
CA ALA A 171 -0.23 9.16 3.72
C ALA A 171 1.00 10.02 3.41
N ALA A 172 2.16 9.62 3.91
CA ALA A 172 3.43 10.30 3.64
C ALA A 172 3.99 9.90 2.27
N ASP A 173 3.74 8.67 1.84
CA ASP A 173 4.21 8.13 0.56
C ASP A 173 3.40 6.88 0.14
N ALA A 174 3.57 6.49 -1.13
CA ALA A 174 3.02 5.26 -1.70
C ALA A 174 4.04 4.61 -2.64
N ILE A 175 4.48 3.40 -2.31
CA ILE A 175 5.55 2.67 -2.98
C ILE A 175 4.96 1.42 -3.65
N ARG A 176 5.27 1.20 -4.92
CA ARG A 176 4.90 -0.03 -5.62
C ARG A 176 5.91 -1.13 -5.30
N LYS A 177 5.44 -2.27 -4.75
CA LYS A 177 6.25 -3.47 -4.50
C LYS A 177 6.89 -3.97 -5.80
N GLY A 178 8.19 -4.28 -5.74
CA GLY A 178 8.95 -4.80 -6.88
C GLY A 178 9.30 -3.78 -7.97
N ALA A 179 8.87 -2.51 -7.85
CA ALA A 179 9.25 -1.46 -8.79
C ALA A 179 10.60 -0.80 -8.46
N LEU A 180 11.04 -0.92 -7.21
CA LEU A 180 12.26 -0.31 -6.69
C LEU A 180 13.21 -1.39 -6.16
N LYS A 181 14.51 -1.10 -6.15
CA LYS A 181 15.50 -1.89 -5.43
C LYS A 181 15.37 -1.67 -3.92
N ASP A 182 15.81 -2.60 -3.11
CA ASP A 182 15.73 -2.52 -1.64
C ASP A 182 16.32 -1.23 -1.08
N ALA A 183 17.46 -0.80 -1.60
CA ALA A 183 18.09 0.46 -1.19
C ALA A 183 17.22 1.70 -1.48
N GLU A 184 16.46 1.70 -2.58
CA GLU A 184 15.55 2.78 -2.94
C GLU A 184 14.31 2.79 -2.03
N VAL A 185 13.81 1.62 -1.64
CA VAL A 185 12.74 1.49 -0.64
C VAL A 185 13.19 2.12 0.69
N LEU A 186 14.38 1.76 1.17
CA LEU A 186 14.95 2.33 2.40
C LEU A 186 15.11 3.85 2.33
N VAL A 187 15.58 4.39 1.20
CA VAL A 187 15.69 5.85 0.98
C VAL A 187 14.32 6.52 1.06
N ARG A 188 13.30 5.95 0.45
CA ARG A 188 11.94 6.51 0.49
C ARG A 188 11.32 6.47 1.89
N LEU A 189 11.52 5.39 2.64
CA LEU A 189 11.07 5.30 4.04
C LEU A 189 11.76 6.36 4.91
N ALA A 190 13.07 6.55 4.76
CA ALA A 190 13.82 7.58 5.48
C ALA A 190 13.36 9.00 5.10
N ALA A 191 13.10 9.25 3.81
CA ALA A 191 12.58 10.52 3.32
C ALA A 191 11.18 10.83 3.88
N ALA A 192 10.28 9.84 3.92
CA ALA A 192 8.96 9.99 4.49
C ALA A 192 9.01 10.40 5.96
N GLN A 193 9.89 9.78 6.76
CA GLN A 193 10.12 10.13 8.16
C GLN A 193 10.64 11.57 8.30
N GLU A 194 11.63 11.96 7.50
CA GLU A 194 12.26 13.27 7.58
C GLU A 194 11.31 14.40 7.15
N ILE A 195 10.57 14.20 6.05
CA ILE A 195 9.55 15.15 5.59
C ILE A 195 8.47 15.34 6.67
N HIS A 196 8.03 14.25 7.30
CA HIS A 196 7.02 14.30 8.35
C HIS A 196 7.52 15.07 9.59
N ARG A 197 8.76 14.87 10.00
CA ARG A 197 9.39 15.62 11.11
C ARG A 197 9.47 17.12 10.86
N ARG A 198 9.72 17.51 9.60
CA ARG A 198 9.85 18.93 9.21
C ARG A 198 8.52 19.66 9.07
N LYS A 199 7.39 18.95 8.96
CA LYS A 199 6.07 19.60 8.90
C LYS A 199 5.82 20.36 10.20
N PRO A 200 5.41 21.66 10.14
CA PRO A 200 4.98 22.39 11.31
C PRO A 200 3.87 21.64 12.05
N LYS A 201 3.91 21.62 13.39
CA LYS A 201 2.91 20.91 14.21
C LYS A 201 1.47 21.28 13.85
N ALA A 202 1.20 22.56 13.51
CA ALA A 202 -0.12 23.02 13.09
C ALA A 202 -0.65 22.33 11.82
N LEU A 203 0.21 21.96 10.85
CA LEU A 203 -0.19 21.30 9.61
C LEU A 203 -0.36 19.78 9.74
N ARG A 204 0.13 19.18 10.81
CA ARG A 204 0.02 17.74 11.05
C ARG A 204 -1.40 17.33 11.48
N HIS A 205 -2.17 18.26 12.02
CA HIS A 205 -3.54 18.05 12.50
C HIS A 205 -4.62 18.40 11.48
N MET A 206 -4.30 19.12 10.39
CA MET A 206 -5.29 19.57 9.40
C MET A 206 -5.73 18.51 8.37
N GLY A 207 -5.15 17.32 8.39
CA GLY A 207 -5.53 16.20 7.50
C GLY A 207 -6.64 15.30 8.04
N SER A 208 -7.38 15.71 9.07
CA SER A 208 -8.35 14.87 9.81
C SER A 208 -9.79 15.44 9.80
N THR A 209 -10.11 16.33 8.84
CA THR A 209 -11.49 16.82 8.63
C THR A 209 -12.04 16.34 7.31
#